data_cd63c8a9c1cde6db42e191c8c43638d8
#
_entry.id   cd63c8a9c1cde6db42e191c8c43638d8
#
_cell.length_a   1.000
_cell.length_b   1.000
_cell.length_c   1.000
_cell.angle_alpha   90.00
_cell.angle_beta   90.00
_cell.angle_gamma   90.00
#
_symmetry.space_group_name_H-M   'P 1'
#
loop_
_entity.id
_entity.type
_entity.pdbx_description
1 polymer ?
#
loop_
_entity_poly.entity_id
_entity_poly.type
_entity_poly.pdbx_seq_one_letter_code
_entity_poly.pdbx_strand_id
1 'polypeptide(L)'
;MSLDLQFNLVGDEIDDKSRKDMLVSYYENNFHLIPCGSRDDVIPDYFKARHPNEEEDVLIKRWSKTPRVKWSDYITNQPSKRDIGSWYKQFPKCNWAVVTGITFVVLDADSQEACEFVESGKITRTPLKQRTPRGGYHYFYAINPNLTIRNTTGRLDIRGEGGYVMVSPSNKYMFETMDNIIVDSMDDLPVLNSQDMNEIYDFNNDGKISLDNKTPLSLDGVQSGMRNDTLARLVGKWILEGWGMREVIIKALDWNQTNNPPMSVQEVLHTTNSICSGHLKRNQEDTDVGILKWNTSQWQITLADELKEIMDQEDP
;
A
#
# COMPACT_ATOMS: atom_id res chain seq x y z
N MET A 1 22.60 -2.87 -17.11
CA MET A 1 22.24 -1.77 -18.06
C MET A 1 21.91 -0.57 -17.21
N SER A 2 22.43 0.61 -17.53
CA SER A 2 22.14 1.79 -16.73
C SER A 2 20.67 2.16 -16.83
N LEU A 3 20.11 2.58 -15.72
CA LEU A 3 18.76 3.11 -15.65
C LEU A 3 18.77 4.50 -16.29
N ASP A 4 18.66 4.57 -17.62
CA ASP A 4 18.63 5.84 -18.33
C ASP A 4 17.24 6.48 -18.15
N LEU A 5 17.10 7.28 -17.10
CA LEU A 5 15.89 8.06 -16.80
C LEU A 5 15.99 9.51 -17.31
N GLN A 6 17.08 9.86 -18.02
CA GLN A 6 17.26 11.17 -18.62
C GLN A 6 16.66 11.17 -20.03
N PHE A 7 15.44 11.68 -20.16
CA PHE A 7 14.76 11.79 -21.44
C PHE A 7 14.68 13.24 -21.89
N ASN A 8 14.91 13.46 -23.20
CA ASN A 8 14.73 14.75 -23.82
C ASN A 8 13.23 15.09 -23.87
N LEU A 9 12.84 16.08 -23.08
CA LEU A 9 11.53 16.70 -23.18
C LEU A 9 11.49 17.59 -24.42
N VAL A 10 10.58 17.33 -25.33
CA VAL A 10 10.21 18.26 -26.39
C VAL A 10 8.96 18.99 -25.95
N GLY A 11 9.13 20.11 -25.27
CA GLY A 11 8.03 20.82 -24.62
C GLY A 11 7.51 20.08 -23.37
N ASP A 12 6.20 20.16 -23.11
CA ASP A 12 5.53 19.44 -21.99
C ASP A 12 5.17 17.98 -22.32
N GLU A 13 5.43 17.50 -23.53
CA GLU A 13 5.05 16.17 -24.01
C GLU A 13 6.29 15.31 -24.32
N ILE A 14 6.25 14.07 -23.88
CA ILE A 14 7.25 13.04 -24.20
C ILE A 14 6.86 12.41 -25.54
N ASP A 15 7.76 12.38 -26.51
CA ASP A 15 7.51 11.76 -27.81
C ASP A 15 7.31 10.22 -27.70
N ASP A 16 6.69 9.62 -28.71
CA ASP A 16 6.33 8.19 -28.72
C ASP A 16 7.55 7.27 -28.63
N LYS A 17 8.69 7.66 -29.17
CA LYS A 17 9.92 6.88 -29.09
C LYS A 17 10.46 6.88 -27.67
N SER A 18 10.57 8.05 -27.05
CA SER A 18 11.01 8.19 -25.66
C SER A 18 10.09 7.45 -24.70
N ARG A 19 8.76 7.49 -24.94
CA ARG A 19 7.80 6.69 -24.15
C ARG A 19 8.11 5.20 -24.23
N LYS A 20 8.38 4.67 -25.40
CA LYS A 20 8.72 3.25 -25.58
C LYS A 20 10.02 2.88 -24.91
N ASP A 21 11.05 3.71 -25.11
CA ASP A 21 12.38 3.50 -24.55
C ASP A 21 12.32 3.46 -23.00
N MET A 22 11.52 4.35 -22.38
CA MET A 22 11.26 4.31 -20.93
C MET A 22 10.62 3.02 -20.47
N LEU A 23 9.56 2.55 -21.15
CA LEU A 23 8.88 1.32 -20.78
C LEU A 23 9.80 0.10 -20.93
N VAL A 24 10.68 0.09 -21.94
CA VAL A 24 11.71 -0.94 -22.11
C VAL A 24 12.69 -0.89 -20.93
N SER A 25 13.19 0.30 -20.59
CA SER A 25 14.10 0.49 -19.46
C SER A 25 13.49 0.00 -18.14
N TYR A 26 12.23 0.35 -17.86
CA TYR A 26 11.53 -0.16 -16.68
C TYR A 26 11.43 -1.68 -16.68
N TYR A 27 11.05 -2.25 -17.81
CA TYR A 27 10.95 -3.70 -17.92
C TYR A 27 12.30 -4.40 -17.64
N GLU A 28 13.38 -3.91 -18.22
CA GLU A 28 14.73 -4.47 -18.05
C GLU A 28 15.27 -4.32 -16.62
N ASN A 29 14.77 -3.33 -15.87
CA ASN A 29 15.07 -3.11 -14.48
C ASN A 29 14.04 -3.74 -13.52
N ASN A 30 13.29 -4.72 -13.99
CA ASN A 30 12.33 -5.51 -13.21
C ASN A 30 11.19 -4.69 -12.58
N PHE A 31 10.77 -3.60 -13.22
CA PHE A 31 9.58 -2.88 -12.79
C PHE A 31 8.32 -3.62 -13.25
N HIS A 32 7.39 -3.83 -12.35
CA HIS A 32 6.10 -4.43 -12.65
C HIS A 32 5.13 -3.35 -13.13
N LEU A 33 5.16 -3.09 -14.43
CA LEU A 33 4.36 -2.04 -15.07
C LEU A 33 2.89 -2.43 -15.19
N ILE A 34 2.00 -1.47 -14.95
CA ILE A 34 0.57 -1.60 -15.18
C ILE A 34 0.00 -0.36 -15.87
N PRO A 35 -0.90 -0.53 -16.88
CA PRO A 35 -1.54 0.60 -17.54
C PRO A 35 -2.68 1.14 -16.67
N CYS A 36 -2.75 2.45 -16.54
CA CYS A 36 -3.82 3.17 -15.84
C CYS A 36 -4.64 4.02 -16.83
N GLY A 37 -5.76 4.55 -16.38
CA GLY A 37 -6.55 5.49 -17.16
C GLY A 37 -5.74 6.72 -17.57
N SER A 38 -6.27 7.50 -18.52
CA SER A 38 -5.76 8.81 -18.90
C SER A 38 -6.76 9.89 -18.52
N ARG A 39 -6.30 11.14 -18.41
CA ARG A 39 -7.19 12.29 -18.26
C ARG A 39 -8.01 12.58 -19.52
N ASP A 40 -7.50 12.11 -20.67
CA ASP A 40 -8.16 12.28 -21.97
C ASP A 40 -9.14 11.15 -22.30
N ASP A 41 -9.24 10.14 -21.42
CA ASP A 41 -10.18 9.04 -21.61
C ASP A 41 -11.63 9.49 -21.39
N VAL A 42 -12.54 8.89 -22.13
CA VAL A 42 -13.95 8.87 -21.75
C VAL A 42 -14.09 7.94 -20.53
N ILE A 43 -14.50 8.49 -19.39
CA ILE A 43 -14.67 7.72 -18.16
C ILE A 43 -15.78 6.69 -18.35
N PRO A 44 -15.53 5.39 -18.14
CA PRO A 44 -16.54 4.35 -18.32
C PRO A 44 -17.73 4.51 -17.37
N ASP A 45 -18.93 4.19 -17.86
CA ASP A 45 -20.17 4.32 -17.08
C ASP A 45 -20.16 3.50 -15.79
N TYR A 46 -19.55 2.30 -15.80
CA TYR A 46 -19.40 1.49 -14.59
C TYR A 46 -18.56 2.17 -13.52
N PHE A 47 -17.58 3.00 -13.93
CA PHE A 47 -16.74 3.74 -12.99
C PHE A 47 -17.51 4.93 -12.41
N LYS A 48 -18.24 5.67 -13.24
CA LYS A 48 -19.13 6.75 -12.80
C LYS A 48 -20.19 6.23 -11.83
N ALA A 49 -20.79 5.07 -12.13
CA ALA A 49 -21.78 4.45 -11.28
C ALA A 49 -21.30 4.06 -9.87
N ARG A 50 -19.98 3.80 -9.72
CA ARG A 50 -19.36 3.54 -8.40
C ARG A 50 -19.07 4.81 -7.60
N HIS A 51 -19.13 5.97 -8.25
CA HIS A 51 -18.77 7.27 -7.67
C HIS A 51 -19.86 8.32 -8.01
N PRO A 52 -21.13 8.07 -7.68
CA PRO A 52 -22.29 8.83 -8.22
C PRO A 52 -22.35 10.29 -7.75
N ASN A 53 -21.64 10.62 -6.68
CA ASN A 53 -21.67 11.96 -6.05
C ASN A 53 -20.35 12.73 -6.25
N GLU A 54 -19.42 12.22 -7.06
CA GLU A 54 -18.15 12.91 -7.32
C GLU A 54 -18.28 13.84 -8.52
N GLU A 55 -17.68 15.02 -8.43
CA GLU A 55 -17.58 15.95 -9.54
C GLU A 55 -16.70 15.39 -10.67
N GLU A 56 -16.92 15.84 -11.89
CA GLU A 56 -16.27 15.29 -13.08
C GLU A 56 -14.74 15.40 -13.01
N ASP A 57 -14.20 16.51 -12.53
CA ASP A 57 -12.75 16.70 -12.36
C ASP A 57 -12.14 15.72 -11.35
N VAL A 58 -12.88 15.37 -10.29
CA VAL A 58 -12.47 14.39 -9.29
C VAL A 58 -12.48 12.99 -9.90
N LEU A 59 -13.52 12.68 -10.69
CA LEU A 59 -13.64 11.41 -11.40
C LEU A 59 -12.51 11.22 -12.42
N ILE A 60 -12.22 12.24 -13.24
CA ILE A 60 -11.12 12.24 -14.21
C ILE A 60 -9.78 11.96 -13.50
N LYS A 61 -9.53 12.66 -12.39
CA LYS A 61 -8.31 12.49 -11.61
C LYS A 61 -8.21 11.08 -11.01
N ARG A 62 -9.31 10.55 -10.48
CA ARG A 62 -9.37 9.20 -9.91
C ARG A 62 -9.16 8.15 -11.01
N TRP A 63 -9.87 8.31 -12.14
CA TRP A 63 -9.73 7.44 -13.29
C TRP A 63 -8.29 7.41 -13.83
N SER A 64 -7.64 8.55 -13.94
CA SER A 64 -6.27 8.65 -14.47
C SER A 64 -5.20 7.90 -13.64
N LYS A 65 -5.55 7.47 -12.44
CA LYS A 65 -4.72 6.66 -11.56
C LYS A 65 -5.25 5.23 -11.39
N THR A 66 -6.37 4.88 -12.02
CA THR A 66 -7.02 3.57 -11.86
C THR A 66 -6.45 2.58 -12.87
N PRO A 67 -5.95 1.41 -12.42
CA PRO A 67 -5.48 0.36 -13.32
C PRO A 67 -6.57 -0.08 -14.30
N ARG A 68 -6.19 -0.26 -15.56
CA ARG A 68 -7.07 -0.73 -16.65
C ARG A 68 -7.11 -2.25 -16.79
N VAL A 69 -6.29 -2.94 -16.02
CA VAL A 69 -6.17 -4.40 -15.98
C VAL A 69 -6.31 -4.89 -14.55
N LYS A 70 -6.62 -6.17 -14.38
CA LYS A 70 -6.53 -6.84 -13.08
C LYS A 70 -5.05 -6.96 -12.72
N TRP A 71 -4.58 -6.10 -11.86
CA TRP A 71 -3.15 -5.96 -11.56
C TRP A 71 -2.65 -6.81 -10.39
N SER A 72 -3.56 -7.44 -9.64
CA SER A 72 -3.20 -8.30 -8.49
C SER A 72 -2.20 -9.41 -8.83
N ASP A 73 -2.24 -9.90 -10.06
CA ASP A 73 -1.35 -10.97 -10.52
C ASP A 73 0.08 -10.47 -10.75
N TYR A 74 0.24 -9.15 -10.89
CA TYR A 74 1.52 -8.47 -11.08
C TYR A 74 2.16 -7.98 -9.77
N ILE A 75 1.56 -8.28 -8.62
CA ILE A 75 2.19 -8.08 -7.31
C ILE A 75 3.39 -9.02 -7.14
N THR A 76 3.31 -10.23 -7.69
CA THR A 76 4.37 -11.24 -7.56
C THR A 76 5.10 -11.53 -8.86
N ASN A 77 4.46 -11.30 -10.01
CA ASN A 77 5.01 -11.64 -11.31
C ASN A 77 5.12 -10.40 -12.20
N GLN A 78 6.29 -10.18 -12.77
CA GLN A 78 6.46 -9.13 -13.76
C GLN A 78 5.55 -9.40 -14.98
N PRO A 79 4.82 -8.39 -15.51
CA PRO A 79 4.09 -8.54 -16.75
C PRO A 79 5.03 -8.94 -17.88
N SER A 80 4.58 -9.78 -18.80
CA SER A 80 5.41 -10.15 -19.93
C SER A 80 5.61 -8.99 -20.92
N LYS A 81 6.68 -9.02 -21.74
CA LYS A 81 6.87 -8.07 -22.85
C LYS A 81 5.65 -8.02 -23.78
N ARG A 82 4.98 -9.16 -23.95
CA ARG A 82 3.79 -9.27 -24.78
C ARG A 82 2.59 -8.53 -24.16
N ASP A 83 2.44 -8.62 -22.85
CA ASP A 83 1.36 -7.91 -22.14
C ASP A 83 1.56 -6.40 -22.25
N ILE A 84 2.77 -5.90 -21.94
CA ILE A 84 3.12 -4.47 -22.02
C ILE A 84 2.93 -3.95 -23.44
N GLY A 85 3.42 -4.69 -24.45
CA GLY A 85 3.26 -4.31 -25.85
C GLY A 85 1.80 -4.32 -26.31
N SER A 86 0.99 -5.26 -25.80
CA SER A 86 -0.46 -5.31 -26.05
C SER A 86 -1.17 -4.11 -25.44
N TRP A 87 -0.89 -3.79 -24.19
CA TRP A 87 -1.48 -2.64 -23.48
C TRP A 87 -1.08 -1.31 -24.13
N TYR A 88 0.18 -1.17 -24.55
CA TYR A 88 0.65 0.01 -25.26
C TYR A 88 -0.17 0.28 -26.53
N LYS A 89 -0.49 -0.77 -27.29
CA LYS A 89 -1.33 -0.68 -28.50
C LYS A 89 -2.80 -0.45 -28.18
N GLN A 90 -3.31 -1.14 -27.17
CA GLN A 90 -4.72 -1.06 -26.78
C GLN A 90 -5.06 0.27 -26.10
N PHE A 91 -4.11 0.85 -25.37
CA PHE A 91 -4.28 2.06 -24.58
C PHE A 91 -3.19 3.09 -24.89
N PRO A 92 -3.12 3.64 -26.10
CA PRO A 92 -1.95 4.41 -26.58
C PRO A 92 -1.65 5.66 -25.76
N LYS A 93 -2.65 6.23 -25.06
CA LYS A 93 -2.50 7.42 -24.22
C LYS A 93 -2.61 7.13 -22.72
N CYS A 94 -2.57 5.86 -22.33
CA CYS A 94 -2.70 5.51 -20.91
C CYS A 94 -1.53 6.07 -20.09
N ASN A 95 -1.82 6.34 -18.84
CA ASN A 95 -0.78 6.53 -17.84
C ASN A 95 -0.20 5.16 -17.45
N TRP A 96 1.00 5.19 -16.92
CA TRP A 96 1.69 3.99 -16.42
C TRP A 96 1.94 4.10 -14.93
N ALA A 97 1.75 3.00 -14.25
CA ALA A 97 2.14 2.85 -12.87
C ALA A 97 3.07 1.65 -12.71
N VAL A 98 3.81 1.63 -11.62
CA VAL A 98 4.66 0.52 -11.22
C VAL A 98 4.22 -0.01 -9.88
N VAL A 99 4.17 -1.32 -9.73
CA VAL A 99 3.84 -1.99 -8.47
C VAL A 99 5.02 -1.84 -7.52
N THR A 100 4.76 -1.48 -6.28
CA THR A 100 5.76 -1.27 -5.23
C THR A 100 5.87 -2.46 -4.27
N GLY A 101 6.94 -2.52 -3.49
CA GLY A 101 7.18 -3.57 -2.51
C GLY A 101 7.84 -4.82 -3.07
N ILE A 102 8.32 -4.80 -4.32
CA ILE A 102 9.01 -5.91 -5.00
C ILE A 102 10.45 -5.51 -5.31
N THR A 103 10.63 -4.49 -6.14
CA THR A 103 11.95 -3.98 -6.54
C THR A 103 12.34 -2.77 -5.69
N PHE A 104 11.36 -1.99 -5.27
CA PHE A 104 11.55 -0.75 -4.52
C PHE A 104 10.33 -0.41 -3.68
N VAL A 105 10.53 0.51 -2.73
CA VAL A 105 9.46 1.20 -1.98
C VAL A 105 9.54 2.69 -2.29
N VAL A 106 8.42 3.39 -2.12
CA VAL A 106 8.32 4.83 -2.40
C VAL A 106 7.74 5.56 -1.22
N LEU A 107 8.36 6.68 -0.85
CA LEU A 107 7.75 7.70 0.00
C LEU A 107 7.06 8.71 -0.91
N ASP A 108 5.74 8.82 -0.78
CA ASP A 108 4.89 9.71 -1.58
C ASP A 108 4.56 10.97 -0.76
N ALA A 109 5.31 12.03 -1.01
CA ALA A 109 5.25 13.31 -0.30
C ALA A 109 4.41 14.30 -1.10
N ASP A 110 3.14 14.43 -0.77
CA ASP A 110 2.17 15.30 -1.46
C ASP A 110 2.16 16.76 -0.92
N SER A 111 2.89 17.06 0.17
CA SER A 111 2.98 18.39 0.77
C SER A 111 4.41 18.87 0.85
N GLN A 112 4.60 20.21 0.90
CA GLN A 112 5.91 20.81 1.09
C GLN A 112 6.56 20.31 2.39
N GLU A 113 5.81 20.23 3.47
CA GLU A 113 6.28 19.74 4.77
C GLU A 113 6.79 18.30 4.71
N ALA A 114 6.08 17.42 4.00
CA ALA A 114 6.52 16.05 3.79
C ALA A 114 7.81 15.99 2.94
N CYS A 115 7.93 16.82 1.91
CA CYS A 115 9.15 16.92 1.11
C CYS A 115 10.34 17.40 1.96
N GLU A 116 10.14 18.46 2.75
CA GLU A 116 11.16 18.99 3.66
C GLU A 116 11.59 17.95 4.71
N PHE A 117 10.64 17.16 5.24
CA PHE A 117 10.95 16.07 6.17
C PHE A 117 11.86 15.03 5.52
N VAL A 118 11.52 14.52 4.33
CA VAL A 118 12.33 13.52 3.62
C VAL A 118 13.73 14.07 3.29
N GLU A 119 13.83 15.34 2.91
CA GLU A 119 15.09 15.99 2.53
C GLU A 119 15.90 16.53 3.71
N SER A 120 15.34 16.54 4.94
CA SER A 120 15.98 17.08 6.14
C SER A 120 17.22 16.32 6.63
N GLY A 121 17.37 15.05 6.22
CA GLY A 121 18.40 14.14 6.74
C GLY A 121 18.01 13.43 8.04
N LYS A 122 16.77 13.59 8.52
CA LYS A 122 16.25 12.77 9.64
C LYS A 122 16.11 11.31 9.28
N ILE A 123 15.84 11.04 8.01
CA ILE A 123 15.82 9.69 7.44
C ILE A 123 16.90 9.57 6.36
N THR A 124 17.21 8.34 6.00
CA THR A 124 18.14 8.04 4.91
C THR A 124 17.70 8.75 3.63
N ARG A 125 18.58 9.56 3.02
CA ARG A 125 18.29 10.29 1.79
C ARG A 125 18.50 9.40 0.58
N THR A 126 17.60 9.49 -0.41
CA THR A 126 17.74 8.83 -1.71
C THR A 126 18.09 9.83 -2.81
N PRO A 127 18.96 9.47 -3.77
CA PRO A 127 19.28 10.33 -4.91
C PRO A 127 18.17 10.36 -5.96
N LEU A 128 17.26 9.39 -5.99
CA LEU A 128 16.23 9.27 -7.01
C LEU A 128 14.87 9.73 -6.48
N LYS A 129 14.36 10.78 -7.12
CA LYS A 129 13.01 11.26 -6.88
C LYS A 129 12.27 11.56 -8.18
N GLN A 130 10.97 11.55 -8.13
CA GLN A 130 10.09 11.90 -9.23
C GLN A 130 9.12 12.97 -8.81
N ARG A 131 9.10 14.08 -9.52
CA ARG A 131 8.11 15.14 -9.30
C ARG A 131 6.73 14.68 -9.74
N THR A 132 5.72 14.93 -8.91
CA THR A 132 4.32 14.66 -9.21
C THR A 132 3.64 15.88 -9.85
N PRO A 133 2.50 15.69 -10.55
CA PRO A 133 1.77 16.80 -11.19
C PRO A 133 1.29 17.90 -10.26
N ARG A 134 1.32 17.69 -8.94
CA ARG A 134 0.90 18.66 -7.91
C ARG A 134 2.06 19.39 -7.24
N GLY A 135 3.28 19.08 -7.64
CA GLY A 135 4.49 19.67 -7.05
C GLY A 135 5.05 18.91 -5.84
N GLY A 136 4.45 17.79 -5.45
CA GLY A 136 5.04 16.85 -4.51
C GLY A 136 6.07 15.93 -5.17
N TYR A 137 6.59 14.97 -4.41
CA TYR A 137 7.62 14.04 -4.89
C TYR A 137 7.36 12.60 -4.46
N HIS A 138 7.71 11.67 -5.35
CA HIS A 138 7.94 10.27 -5.03
C HIS A 138 9.44 10.07 -4.81
N TYR A 139 9.84 9.57 -3.64
CA TYR A 139 11.23 9.25 -3.31
C TYR A 139 11.41 7.73 -3.33
N PHE A 140 12.35 7.23 -4.13
CA PHE A 140 12.53 5.80 -4.38
C PHE A 140 13.65 5.23 -3.52
N TYR A 141 13.40 4.08 -2.90
CA TYR A 141 14.35 3.33 -2.07
C TYR A 141 14.36 1.87 -2.50
N ALA A 142 15.53 1.23 -2.46
CA ALA A 142 15.62 -0.20 -2.69
C ALA A 142 14.89 -1.00 -1.61
N ILE A 143 14.52 -2.23 -1.91
CA ILE A 143 13.92 -3.14 -0.93
C ILE A 143 14.94 -3.49 0.16
N ASN A 144 14.50 -3.37 1.40
CA ASN A 144 15.26 -3.88 2.53
C ASN A 144 14.84 -5.34 2.79
N PRO A 145 15.71 -6.33 2.55
CA PRO A 145 15.35 -7.75 2.68
C PRO A 145 15.02 -8.14 4.14
N ASN A 146 15.41 -7.32 5.10
CA ASN A 146 15.20 -7.57 6.53
C ASN A 146 13.98 -6.83 7.09
N LEU A 147 13.26 -6.06 6.26
CA LEU A 147 12.16 -5.21 6.70
C LEU A 147 11.01 -5.21 5.71
N THR A 148 9.88 -5.80 6.08
CA THR A 148 8.65 -5.71 5.29
C THR A 148 8.02 -4.34 5.45
N ILE A 149 8.04 -3.54 4.39
CA ILE A 149 7.44 -2.20 4.35
C ILE A 149 6.09 -2.29 3.63
N ARG A 150 5.01 -1.97 4.33
CA ARG A 150 3.64 -2.00 3.81
C ARG A 150 3.16 -0.62 3.40
N ASN A 151 2.10 -0.61 2.59
CA ASN A 151 1.37 0.61 2.32
C ASN A 151 0.84 1.23 3.60
N THR A 152 1.13 2.50 3.80
CA THR A 152 0.50 3.32 4.84
C THR A 152 0.09 4.67 4.25
N THR A 153 -0.93 5.28 4.82
CA THR A 153 -1.36 6.63 4.49
C THR A 153 -1.17 7.54 5.70
N GLY A 154 -0.72 8.77 5.47
CA GLY A 154 -0.43 9.74 6.52
C GLY A 154 -0.14 11.13 5.97
N ARG A 155 0.63 11.92 6.69
CA ARG A 155 1.22 13.18 6.18
C ARG A 155 2.29 12.88 5.11
N LEU A 156 2.94 11.73 5.24
CA LEU A 156 3.84 11.12 4.28
C LEU A 156 3.35 9.69 4.02
N ASP A 157 2.88 9.44 2.80
CA ASP A 157 2.42 8.11 2.42
C ASP A 157 3.60 7.19 2.11
N ILE A 158 3.48 5.92 2.50
CA ILE A 158 4.42 4.87 2.10
C ILE A 158 3.73 3.97 1.07
N ARG A 159 4.34 3.78 -0.07
CA ARG A 159 3.94 2.82 -1.09
C ARG A 159 4.92 1.65 -1.04
N GLY A 160 4.55 0.66 -0.26
CA GLY A 160 5.28 -0.58 -0.04
C GLY A 160 4.60 -1.77 -0.70
N GLU A 161 4.62 -2.92 -0.02
CA GLU A 161 4.05 -4.17 -0.51
C GLU A 161 2.55 -4.03 -0.84
N GLY A 162 2.17 -4.47 -2.04
CA GLY A 162 0.79 -4.41 -2.54
C GLY A 162 0.31 -3.01 -2.93
N GLY A 163 1.22 -2.06 -3.11
CA GLY A 163 0.93 -0.73 -3.64
C GLY A 163 1.34 -0.54 -5.09
N TYR A 164 1.07 0.64 -5.60
CA TYR A 164 1.62 1.13 -6.87
C TYR A 164 1.73 2.64 -6.85
N VAL A 165 2.62 3.17 -7.69
CA VAL A 165 2.77 4.61 -7.92
C VAL A 165 2.76 4.90 -9.42
N MET A 166 2.23 6.05 -9.77
CA MET A 166 2.31 6.54 -11.14
C MET A 166 3.75 6.94 -11.46
N VAL A 167 4.21 6.61 -12.67
CA VAL A 167 5.56 6.94 -13.12
C VAL A 167 5.55 7.64 -14.47
N SER A 168 6.61 8.39 -14.79
CA SER A 168 6.87 8.83 -16.15
C SER A 168 6.85 7.59 -17.09
N PRO A 169 6.30 7.65 -18.29
CA PRO A 169 5.85 8.82 -19.07
C PRO A 169 4.39 9.23 -18.82
N SER A 170 3.85 8.99 -17.63
CA SER A 170 2.53 9.49 -17.28
C SER A 170 2.53 11.02 -17.19
N ASN A 171 1.36 11.60 -17.46
CA ASN A 171 1.19 13.05 -17.59
C ASN A 171 1.82 13.82 -16.41
N LYS A 172 2.83 14.65 -16.71
CA LYS A 172 3.55 15.55 -15.79
C LYS A 172 4.32 14.88 -14.64
N TYR A 173 4.50 13.55 -14.69
CA TYR A 173 5.45 12.89 -13.81
C TYR A 173 6.85 12.98 -14.43
N MET A 174 7.84 13.46 -13.67
CA MET A 174 9.20 13.69 -14.17
C MET A 174 10.22 13.24 -13.14
N PHE A 175 11.13 12.35 -13.54
CA PHE A 175 12.27 11.99 -12.69
C PHE A 175 13.26 13.14 -12.56
N GLU A 176 13.78 13.29 -11.37
CA GLU A 176 14.86 14.23 -11.03
C GLU A 176 15.90 13.45 -10.21
N THR A 177 17.17 13.66 -10.53
CA THR A 177 18.27 13.14 -9.71
C THR A 177 18.75 14.24 -8.77
N MET A 178 18.95 13.89 -7.51
CA MET A 178 19.56 14.82 -6.54
C MET A 178 21.09 14.79 -6.72
N ASP A 179 21.69 15.96 -6.64
CA ASP A 179 23.16 16.13 -6.64
C ASP A 179 23.86 15.57 -7.89
N ASN A 180 23.17 15.47 -9.02
CA ASN A 180 23.67 14.86 -10.28
C ASN A 180 24.22 13.45 -10.11
N ILE A 181 23.71 12.70 -9.14
CA ILE A 181 24.07 11.29 -8.94
C ILE A 181 23.42 10.45 -10.05
N ILE A 182 24.22 9.70 -10.77
CA ILE A 182 23.72 8.72 -11.73
C ILE A 182 23.29 7.47 -10.96
N VAL A 183 22.04 7.05 -11.15
CA VAL A 183 21.51 5.81 -10.60
C VAL A 183 21.50 4.77 -11.72
N ASP A 184 22.44 3.86 -11.69
CA ASP A 184 22.61 2.84 -12.73
C ASP A 184 21.64 1.66 -12.55
N SER A 185 21.28 1.37 -11.29
CA SER A 185 20.35 0.30 -10.93
C SER A 185 19.50 0.71 -9.74
N MET A 186 18.29 0.14 -9.59
CA MET A 186 17.48 0.31 -8.41
C MET A 186 18.11 -0.32 -7.16
N ASP A 187 18.97 -1.32 -7.34
CA ASP A 187 19.73 -1.95 -6.24
C ASP A 187 20.80 -1.01 -5.65
N ASP A 188 21.21 0.04 -6.39
CA ASP A 188 22.15 1.05 -5.89
C ASP A 188 21.47 2.11 -5.00
N LEU A 189 20.15 2.09 -4.92
CA LEU A 189 19.42 2.98 -4.05
C LEU A 189 19.58 2.58 -2.57
N PRO A 190 19.57 3.56 -1.66
CA PRO A 190 19.57 3.27 -0.25
C PRO A 190 18.28 2.55 0.16
N VAL A 191 18.36 1.78 1.26
CA VAL A 191 17.21 1.12 1.86
C VAL A 191 16.72 1.91 3.07
N LEU A 192 15.42 1.90 3.31
CA LEU A 192 14.86 2.36 4.58
C LEU A 192 15.13 1.32 5.66
N ASN A 193 15.64 1.77 6.80
CA ASN A 193 15.88 0.93 7.97
C ASN A 193 14.81 1.13 9.06
N SER A 194 14.90 0.39 10.15
CA SER A 194 13.92 0.47 11.24
C SER A 194 13.89 1.86 11.92
N GLN A 195 15.02 2.56 11.97
CA GLN A 195 15.07 3.92 12.52
C GLN A 195 14.35 4.91 11.60
N ASP A 196 14.57 4.82 10.27
CA ASP A 196 13.87 5.63 9.29
C ASP A 196 12.35 5.44 9.42
N MET A 197 11.91 4.19 9.58
CA MET A 197 10.49 3.87 9.74
C MET A 197 9.90 4.46 11.03
N ASN A 198 10.65 4.51 12.12
CA ASN A 198 10.23 5.16 13.35
C ASN A 198 10.10 6.68 13.17
N GLU A 199 11.06 7.33 12.52
CA GLU A 199 11.02 8.76 12.23
C GLU A 199 9.81 9.12 11.32
N ILE A 200 9.53 8.29 10.31
CA ILE A 200 8.35 8.45 9.44
C ILE A 200 7.07 8.26 10.24
N TYR A 201 7.02 7.27 11.13
CA TYR A 201 5.87 7.03 12.00
C TYR A 201 5.62 8.25 12.91
N ASP A 202 6.66 8.77 13.54
CA ASP A 202 6.56 9.94 14.41
C ASP A 202 6.12 11.19 13.63
N PHE A 203 6.69 11.43 12.45
CA PHE A 203 6.26 12.50 11.56
C PHE A 203 4.77 12.38 11.19
N ASN A 204 4.30 11.19 10.85
CA ASN A 204 2.90 10.95 10.50
C ASN A 204 1.94 11.14 11.67
N ASN A 205 2.43 11.00 12.90
CA ASN A 205 1.63 11.15 14.13
C ASN A 205 1.88 12.48 14.85
N ASP A 206 2.83 13.31 14.38
CA ASP A 206 3.11 14.63 14.95
C ASP A 206 1.86 15.52 14.83
N GLY A 207 1.39 16.03 15.99
CA GLY A 207 0.13 16.80 16.10
C GLY A 207 -1.15 15.96 16.23
N LYS A 208 -1.12 14.66 16.04
CA LYS A 208 -2.11 13.76 16.64
C LYS A 208 -1.58 13.45 18.04
N ILE A 209 -2.42 13.72 19.07
CA ILE A 209 -2.16 13.17 20.41
C ILE A 209 -1.77 11.72 20.17
N SER A 210 -0.50 11.40 20.37
CA SER A 210 -0.04 10.02 20.25
C SER A 210 -0.93 9.23 21.20
N LEU A 211 -1.79 8.41 20.63
CA LEU A 211 -2.24 7.23 21.35
C LEU A 211 -0.96 6.41 21.45
N ASP A 212 -0.21 6.78 22.47
CA ASP A 212 1.06 6.21 22.84
C ASP A 212 0.98 4.70 22.66
N ASN A 213 1.90 4.10 21.92
CA ASN A 213 2.09 2.65 22.01
C ASN A 213 2.43 2.21 23.46
N LYS A 214 2.58 3.17 24.38
CA LYS A 214 2.66 3.02 25.83
C LYS A 214 1.34 3.25 26.54
N THR A 215 0.29 3.80 25.89
CA THR A 215 -1.05 3.73 26.48
C THR A 215 -1.43 2.25 26.42
N PRO A 216 -1.62 1.57 27.55
CA PRO A 216 -2.17 0.23 27.54
C PRO A 216 -3.42 0.30 26.67
N LEU A 217 -3.54 -0.56 25.65
CA LEU A 217 -4.76 -0.66 24.86
C LEU A 217 -5.87 -0.81 25.87
N SER A 218 -6.61 0.28 26.10
CA SER A 218 -7.65 0.29 27.12
C SER A 218 -8.68 -0.75 26.70
N LEU A 219 -9.01 -1.65 27.60
CA LEU A 219 -10.14 -2.56 27.43
C LEU A 219 -11.46 -1.80 27.62
N ASP A 220 -11.39 -0.50 27.97
CA ASP A 220 -12.55 0.38 27.99
C ASP A 220 -13.00 0.68 26.55
N GLY A 221 -14.30 0.82 26.37
CA GLY A 221 -14.90 1.07 25.07
C GLY A 221 -14.43 2.40 24.45
N VAL A 222 -14.51 2.47 23.13
CA VAL A 222 -14.15 3.65 22.33
C VAL A 222 -15.36 4.19 21.58
N GLN A 223 -15.29 5.45 21.15
CA GLN A 223 -16.36 6.10 20.41
C GLN A 223 -16.47 5.59 18.96
N SER A 224 -17.64 5.82 18.37
CA SER A 224 -17.90 5.55 16.95
C SER A 224 -16.81 6.19 16.08
N GLY A 225 -16.30 5.43 15.10
CA GLY A 225 -15.19 5.82 14.22
C GLY A 225 -13.83 5.26 14.62
N MET A 226 -13.61 4.90 15.89
CA MET A 226 -12.36 4.31 16.37
C MET A 226 -12.44 2.80 16.65
N ARG A 227 -13.65 2.24 16.65
CA ARG A 227 -13.92 0.87 17.12
C ARG A 227 -13.21 -0.19 16.31
N ASN A 228 -13.27 -0.12 14.96
CA ASN A 228 -12.65 -1.10 14.08
C ASN A 228 -11.11 -1.09 14.18
N ASP A 229 -10.50 0.09 14.24
CA ASP A 229 -9.05 0.23 14.40
C ASP A 229 -8.59 -0.31 15.77
N THR A 230 -9.29 0.07 16.83
CA THR A 230 -8.97 -0.40 18.18
C THR A 230 -9.14 -1.91 18.30
N LEU A 231 -10.22 -2.47 17.73
CA LEU A 231 -10.44 -3.91 17.70
C LEU A 231 -9.33 -4.62 16.93
N ALA A 232 -8.94 -4.14 15.76
CA ALA A 232 -7.86 -4.73 14.97
C ALA A 232 -6.54 -4.78 15.74
N ARG A 233 -6.22 -3.72 16.49
CA ARG A 233 -5.02 -3.65 17.34
C ARG A 233 -5.10 -4.60 18.54
N LEU A 234 -6.26 -4.70 19.20
CA LEU A 234 -6.50 -5.63 20.31
C LEU A 234 -6.37 -7.09 19.85
N VAL A 235 -7.00 -7.44 18.73
CA VAL A 235 -6.91 -8.78 18.13
C VAL A 235 -5.46 -9.12 17.80
N GLY A 236 -4.72 -8.20 17.13
CA GLY A 236 -3.31 -8.38 16.84
C GLY A 236 -2.47 -8.62 18.10
N LYS A 237 -2.72 -7.86 19.17
CA LYS A 237 -2.06 -8.03 20.47
C LYS A 237 -2.35 -9.41 21.08
N TRP A 238 -3.60 -9.82 21.15
CA TRP A 238 -3.99 -11.11 21.74
C TRP A 238 -3.38 -12.30 20.98
N ILE A 239 -3.31 -12.21 19.64
CA ILE A 239 -2.63 -13.23 18.81
C ILE A 239 -1.13 -13.30 19.17
N LEU A 240 -0.46 -12.17 19.32
CA LEU A 240 0.96 -12.12 19.70
C LEU A 240 1.21 -12.62 21.13
N GLU A 241 0.23 -12.48 22.04
CA GLU A 241 0.24 -13.04 23.40
C GLU A 241 -0.01 -14.55 23.41
N GLY A 242 -0.33 -15.17 22.25
CA GLY A 242 -0.52 -16.62 22.11
C GLY A 242 -1.94 -17.09 22.39
N TRP A 243 -2.94 -16.18 22.44
CA TRP A 243 -4.34 -16.57 22.62
C TRP A 243 -4.87 -17.35 21.41
N GLY A 244 -5.63 -18.41 21.67
CA GLY A 244 -6.31 -19.18 20.64
C GLY A 244 -7.45 -18.39 19.97
N MET A 245 -7.85 -18.81 18.75
CA MET A 245 -8.87 -18.10 17.95
C MET A 245 -10.18 -17.91 18.73
N ARG A 246 -10.66 -18.97 19.37
CA ARG A 246 -11.89 -18.94 20.16
C ARG A 246 -11.83 -17.88 21.25
N GLU A 247 -10.72 -17.86 21.97
CA GLU A 247 -10.50 -16.89 23.06
C GLU A 247 -10.39 -15.46 22.53
N VAL A 248 -9.76 -15.27 21.37
CA VAL A 248 -9.67 -13.96 20.70
C VAL A 248 -11.06 -13.46 20.28
N ILE A 249 -11.91 -14.33 19.73
CA ILE A 249 -13.28 -13.98 19.35
C ILE A 249 -14.11 -13.60 20.57
N ILE A 250 -14.06 -14.40 21.66
CA ILE A 250 -14.78 -14.10 22.90
C ILE A 250 -14.32 -12.75 23.45
N LYS A 251 -13.01 -12.51 23.55
CA LYS A 251 -12.46 -11.22 24.02
C LYS A 251 -12.90 -10.05 23.15
N ALA A 252 -12.98 -10.26 21.83
CA ALA A 252 -13.41 -9.24 20.87
C ALA A 252 -14.90 -8.86 21.09
N LEU A 253 -15.74 -9.86 21.28
CA LEU A 253 -17.17 -9.66 21.57
C LEU A 253 -17.39 -9.00 22.94
N ASP A 254 -16.69 -9.45 23.97
CA ASP A 254 -16.76 -8.87 25.31
C ASP A 254 -16.30 -7.40 25.30
N TRP A 255 -15.16 -7.13 24.64
CA TRP A 255 -14.69 -5.75 24.49
C TRP A 255 -15.70 -4.89 23.72
N ASN A 256 -16.35 -5.42 22.70
CA ASN A 256 -17.35 -4.68 21.93
C ASN A 256 -18.53 -4.21 22.79
N GLN A 257 -18.89 -4.94 23.83
CA GLN A 257 -19.96 -4.52 24.77
C GLN A 257 -19.62 -3.24 25.54
N THR A 258 -18.34 -2.92 25.67
CA THR A 258 -17.90 -1.68 26.32
C THR A 258 -18.00 -0.44 25.41
N ASN A 259 -18.24 -0.61 24.10
CA ASN A 259 -18.38 0.49 23.14
C ASN A 259 -19.79 1.13 23.20
N ASN A 260 -19.87 2.42 22.87
CA ASN A 260 -21.15 3.13 22.80
C ASN A 260 -21.28 3.94 21.49
N PRO A 261 -22.17 3.51 20.55
CA PRO A 261 -22.88 2.22 20.52
C PRO A 261 -21.92 1.07 20.19
N PRO A 262 -22.20 -0.17 20.57
CA PRO A 262 -21.40 -1.33 20.14
C PRO A 262 -21.49 -1.54 18.62
N MET A 263 -20.48 -2.18 18.04
CA MET A 263 -20.52 -2.67 16.65
C MET A 263 -21.48 -3.87 16.54
N SER A 264 -21.98 -4.14 15.34
CA SER A 264 -22.69 -5.39 15.10
C SER A 264 -21.74 -6.59 15.28
N VAL A 265 -22.29 -7.72 15.72
CA VAL A 265 -21.52 -8.98 15.86
C VAL A 265 -20.82 -9.33 14.56
N GLN A 266 -21.49 -9.13 13.41
CA GLN A 266 -20.92 -9.38 12.09
C GLN A 266 -19.68 -8.53 11.81
N GLU A 267 -19.68 -7.25 12.18
CA GLU A 267 -18.50 -6.37 12.02
C GLU A 267 -17.34 -6.83 12.91
N VAL A 268 -17.63 -7.22 14.18
CA VAL A 268 -16.60 -7.74 15.10
C VAL A 268 -15.97 -9.00 14.53
N LEU A 269 -16.78 -9.96 14.09
CA LEU A 269 -16.31 -11.22 13.52
C LEU A 269 -15.55 -11.01 12.22
N HIS A 270 -16.00 -10.11 11.35
CA HIS A 270 -15.31 -9.78 10.10
C HIS A 270 -13.92 -9.21 10.35
N THR A 271 -13.81 -8.22 11.25
CA THR A 271 -12.54 -7.59 11.60
C THR A 271 -11.60 -8.60 12.26
N THR A 272 -12.08 -9.37 13.22
CA THR A 272 -11.29 -10.41 13.91
C THR A 272 -10.77 -11.46 12.94
N ASN A 273 -11.64 -11.99 12.07
CA ASN A 273 -11.25 -12.98 11.07
C ASN A 273 -10.22 -12.44 10.05
N SER A 274 -10.39 -11.19 9.62
CA SER A 274 -9.43 -10.55 8.69
C SER A 274 -8.02 -10.48 9.28
N ILE A 275 -7.88 -10.08 10.54
CA ILE A 275 -6.60 -9.99 11.23
C ILE A 275 -5.98 -11.37 11.47
N CYS A 276 -6.78 -12.33 11.94
CA CYS A 276 -6.32 -13.70 12.17
C CYS A 276 -5.87 -14.39 10.87
N SER A 277 -6.64 -14.24 9.79
CA SER A 277 -6.29 -14.80 8.48
C SER A 277 -4.99 -14.19 7.92
N GLY A 278 -4.78 -12.89 8.11
CA GLY A 278 -3.54 -12.23 7.74
C GLY A 278 -2.34 -12.72 8.54
N HIS A 279 -2.54 -13.03 9.84
CA HIS A 279 -1.48 -13.60 10.68
C HIS A 279 -1.13 -15.04 10.27
N LEU A 280 -2.13 -15.86 9.97
CA LEU A 280 -1.93 -17.25 9.51
C LEU A 280 -1.17 -17.34 8.18
N LYS A 281 -1.51 -16.49 7.21
CA LYS A 281 -0.81 -16.44 5.92
C LYS A 281 0.68 -16.11 6.10
N ARG A 282 1.01 -15.16 6.97
CA ARG A 282 2.41 -14.78 7.26
C ARG A 282 3.21 -15.92 7.91
N ASN A 283 2.59 -16.66 8.84
CA ASN A 283 3.27 -17.77 9.53
C ASN A 283 3.41 -19.03 8.67
N GLN A 284 2.71 -19.12 7.52
CA GLN A 284 2.90 -20.19 6.55
C GLN A 284 4.13 -19.98 5.66
N GLU A 285 4.54 -18.73 5.46
CA GLU A 285 5.74 -18.38 4.68
C GLU A 285 7.03 -18.49 5.52
N ASP A 286 6.93 -18.42 6.86
CA ASP A 286 8.07 -18.45 7.81
C ASP A 286 8.39 -19.84 8.37
N THR A 287 8.07 -20.95 7.69
CA THR A 287 8.18 -22.31 8.23
C THR A 287 9.59 -22.92 8.26
N ASP A 288 10.64 -22.14 8.49
CA ASP A 288 11.97 -22.68 8.76
C ASP A 288 12.52 -22.39 10.19
N VAL A 289 11.73 -21.78 11.06
CA VAL A 289 12.12 -21.59 12.47
C VAL A 289 11.00 -22.11 13.38
N GLY A 290 11.30 -23.18 14.12
CA GLY A 290 10.41 -24.00 14.93
C GLY A 290 9.53 -23.31 15.96
N ILE A 291 8.45 -22.67 15.51
CA ILE A 291 7.37 -22.14 16.34
C ILE A 291 6.06 -22.78 15.88
N LEU A 292 5.43 -23.51 16.80
CA LEU A 292 4.07 -24.09 16.78
C LEU A 292 3.38 -24.14 15.40
N LYS A 293 3.42 -25.31 14.76
CA LYS A 293 2.63 -25.64 13.58
C LYS A 293 1.14 -25.54 13.90
N TRP A 294 0.53 -24.41 13.54
CA TRP A 294 -0.92 -24.29 13.51
C TRP A 294 -1.46 -25.06 12.31
N ASN A 295 -2.31 -26.03 12.55
CA ASN A 295 -2.95 -26.81 11.48
C ASN A 295 -4.08 -25.98 10.85
N THR A 296 -3.80 -25.35 9.70
CA THR A 296 -4.71 -24.46 8.97
C THR A 296 -6.04 -25.08 8.59
N SER A 297 -6.09 -26.37 8.31
CA SER A 297 -7.32 -27.08 7.98
C SER A 297 -8.26 -27.20 9.20
N GLN A 298 -7.69 -27.41 10.36
CA GLN A 298 -8.45 -27.48 11.60
C GLN A 298 -9.02 -26.12 12.00
N TRP A 299 -8.29 -25.04 11.73
CA TRP A 299 -8.72 -23.67 11.96
C TRP A 299 -9.93 -23.24 11.12
N GLN A 300 -9.94 -23.60 9.84
CA GLN A 300 -11.04 -23.22 8.94
C GLN A 300 -12.35 -23.97 9.26
N ILE A 301 -12.27 -25.22 9.71
CA ILE A 301 -13.44 -26.03 10.13
C ILE A 301 -13.97 -25.51 11.45
N THR A 302 -13.12 -25.28 12.45
CA THR A 302 -13.50 -24.78 13.78
C THR A 302 -14.14 -23.41 13.69
N LEU A 303 -13.63 -22.51 12.86
CA LEU A 303 -14.19 -21.17 12.69
C LEU A 303 -15.63 -21.20 12.13
N ALA A 304 -15.89 -22.04 11.13
CA ALA A 304 -17.24 -22.15 10.53
C ALA A 304 -18.27 -22.72 11.52
N ASP A 305 -17.86 -23.68 12.35
CA ASP A 305 -18.73 -24.32 13.33
C ASP A 305 -18.94 -23.43 14.57
N GLU A 306 -17.90 -22.79 15.08
CA GLU A 306 -18.01 -21.85 16.21
C GLU A 306 -18.76 -20.57 15.86
N LEU A 307 -18.63 -20.06 14.64
CA LEU A 307 -19.41 -18.93 14.15
C LEU A 307 -20.92 -19.28 14.08
N LYS A 308 -21.25 -20.50 13.66
CA LYS A 308 -22.62 -20.99 13.67
C LYS A 308 -23.18 -21.09 15.10
N GLU A 309 -22.43 -21.68 16.02
CA GLU A 309 -22.85 -21.77 17.41
C GLU A 309 -23.09 -20.41 18.07
N ILE A 310 -22.23 -19.42 17.78
CA ILE A 310 -22.37 -18.06 18.31
C ILE A 310 -23.60 -17.36 17.68
N MET A 311 -23.81 -17.54 16.38
CA MET A 311 -24.97 -16.95 15.69
C MET A 311 -26.29 -17.60 16.08
N ASP A 312 -26.30 -18.89 16.43
CA ASP A 312 -27.49 -19.63 16.87
C ASP A 312 -27.86 -19.34 18.35
N GLN A 313 -26.95 -18.74 19.14
CA GLN A 313 -27.19 -18.36 20.55
C GLN A 313 -27.77 -16.95 20.73
N GLU A 314 -27.85 -16.12 19.70
CA GLU A 314 -28.36 -14.73 19.79
C GLU A 314 -29.81 -14.55 19.34
N ASP A 315 -30.57 -15.62 19.09
CA ASP A 315 -32.02 -15.52 18.84
C ASP A 315 -32.81 -15.99 20.10
N PRO A 316 -33.38 -15.05 20.92
CA PRO A 316 -34.27 -15.38 22.00
C PRO A 316 -35.72 -15.58 21.55
#